data_c8984ff377785f173a9eabf580a5192b
#
_entry.id   c8984ff377785f173a9eabf580a5192b
#
_cell.length_a   1.000
_cell.length_b   1.000
_cell.length_c   1.000
_cell.angle_alpha   90.00
_cell.angle_beta   90.00
_cell.angle_gamma   90.00
#
_symmetry.space_group_name_H-M   'P 1'
#
loop_
_entity.id
_entity.type
_entity.pdbx_description
1 polymer ?
#
loop_
_entity_poly.entity_id
_entity_poly.type
_entity_poly.pdbx_seq_one_letter_code
_entity_poly.pdbx_strand_id
1 'polypeptide(L)'
;EGKKYYYKVRAVKKVADKVYSYSTYSSQKSARNLKTPVISSVTSYSGEKLKVKWGKVTGASYYQLYRSTSKNGTYSYVATVKGKEYIDSSLKTGKSYYYKVRAVNKTGSIKGYSSYSKVVSGSTLQTASINKVYSYTSTQIKLQIKTVKGASGYQIYRSTSKNGNYQKVAETSSATYLDKKRSAGKTYYYKVRAIKKQKSGTGYGSFSGIKSCRALKKSGITSVRSASSTKLEIQWSPVNGANRYELYRSTSKSGTYKKIKTTTATGYTDTNRTEGKTYYYKVRAYNLSGTVSGKSSLSSVKTGKTLKKVQGAMAVIEGDKALVRWCGVSGATQYQIKRSTAKNSGYQVVATVSGTQYRDSKVSSVGTTYYYQIRAIKTSGNGKNYGSYSDVATLSMGYKIMGASTVNAAQMAAYYRSSGKTFPADIYASKGAANIDEFCKIVVEEATAEGVRAEVLFAQICLETGFLQFGGDVQATQCNFGGLGATGGGVAGNIFPNVRTGIRAQVQHLKAYASTEPLKRNCVDNRFKYVARGCAPYVEWLGIPDNPTGKGWAAAKGYGYNLVRMIGLMKKY
;
A
#
# COMPACT_ATOMS: atom_id res chain seq x y z
N GLU A 1 -47.67 44.10 -58.38
CA GLU A 1 -47.00 42.86 -58.54
C GLU A 1 -47.98 41.66 -58.47
N GLY A 2 -47.79 40.62 -59.35
CA GLY A 2 -48.56 39.39 -59.33
C GLY A 2 -49.92 39.47 -60.08
N LYS A 3 -50.30 40.60 -60.61
CA LYS A 3 -51.50 40.76 -61.43
C LYS A 3 -51.25 40.28 -62.87
N LYS A 4 -52.22 39.65 -63.49
CA LYS A 4 -52.22 39.27 -64.87
C LYS A 4 -52.85 40.35 -65.72
N TYR A 5 -52.16 40.80 -66.72
CA TYR A 5 -52.62 41.82 -67.67
C TYR A 5 -52.84 41.13 -69.02
N TYR A 6 -53.85 41.62 -69.72
CA TYR A 6 -54.25 41.13 -71.04
C TYR A 6 -54.05 42.27 -72.05
N TYR A 7 -53.47 41.91 -73.17
CA TYR A 7 -53.09 42.84 -74.21
C TYR A 7 -53.66 42.38 -75.55
N LYS A 8 -54.21 43.34 -76.26
CA LYS A 8 -54.56 43.25 -77.69
C LYS A 8 -53.89 44.41 -78.39
N VAL A 9 -53.39 44.20 -79.59
CA VAL A 9 -52.72 45.16 -80.44
C VAL A 9 -53.53 45.28 -81.73
N ARG A 10 -53.69 46.48 -82.23
CA ARG A 10 -54.18 46.72 -83.58
C ARG A 10 -53.25 47.65 -84.32
N ALA A 11 -53.15 47.51 -85.67
CA ALA A 11 -52.46 48.47 -86.53
C ALA A 11 -53.34 49.69 -86.73
N VAL A 12 -52.73 50.87 -86.83
CA VAL A 12 -53.39 52.14 -87.07
C VAL A 12 -52.67 52.79 -88.26
N LYS A 13 -53.45 53.16 -89.29
CA LYS A 13 -52.95 53.92 -90.41
C LYS A 13 -53.67 55.30 -90.43
N LYS A 14 -52.90 56.38 -90.46
CA LYS A 14 -53.41 57.69 -90.64
C LYS A 14 -53.77 57.81 -92.12
N VAL A 15 -55.06 58.09 -92.40
CA VAL A 15 -55.61 58.20 -93.75
C VAL A 15 -55.73 59.63 -94.18
N ALA A 16 -56.11 60.54 -93.28
CA ALA A 16 -56.18 62.01 -93.44
C ALA A 16 -55.97 62.69 -92.09
N ASP A 17 -55.92 63.99 -92.05
CA ASP A 17 -55.73 64.71 -90.80
C ASP A 17 -56.88 64.40 -89.83
N LYS A 18 -56.48 63.82 -88.63
CA LYS A 18 -57.39 63.32 -87.59
C LYS A 18 -58.27 62.10 -87.97
N VAL A 19 -58.06 61.48 -89.10
CA VAL A 19 -58.79 60.28 -89.51
C VAL A 19 -57.82 59.06 -89.50
N TYR A 20 -58.22 58.00 -88.81
CA TYR A 20 -57.42 56.80 -88.63
C TYR A 20 -58.24 55.60 -89.08
N SER A 21 -57.60 54.70 -89.82
CA SER A 21 -58.11 53.37 -90.13
C SER A 21 -57.49 52.38 -89.23
N TYR A 22 -58.21 51.44 -88.68
CA TYR A 22 -57.78 50.48 -87.73
C TYR A 22 -57.93 49.02 -88.25
N SER A 23 -56.92 48.22 -88.00
CA SER A 23 -57.08 46.78 -88.22
C SER A 23 -57.95 46.16 -87.12
N THR A 24 -58.37 44.95 -87.29
CA THR A 24 -58.91 44.06 -86.24
C THR A 24 -57.85 43.92 -85.10
N TYR A 25 -58.32 43.77 -83.90
CA TYR A 25 -57.42 43.49 -82.81
C TYR A 25 -56.76 42.09 -82.95
N SER A 26 -55.48 41.99 -82.57
CA SER A 26 -54.83 40.76 -82.43
C SER A 26 -55.56 39.79 -81.48
N SER A 27 -55.25 38.50 -81.51
CA SER A 27 -55.61 37.59 -80.43
C SER A 27 -55.08 38.07 -79.12
N GLN A 28 -55.86 37.90 -78.05
CA GLN A 28 -55.48 38.30 -76.71
C GLN A 28 -54.27 37.57 -76.24
N LYS A 29 -53.28 38.30 -75.80
CA LYS A 29 -52.12 37.77 -75.12
C LYS A 29 -52.12 38.25 -73.69
N SER A 30 -51.53 37.48 -72.74
CA SER A 30 -51.45 37.84 -71.34
C SER A 30 -50.05 37.73 -70.79
N ALA A 31 -49.70 38.66 -69.95
CA ALA A 31 -48.48 38.64 -69.19
C ALA A 31 -48.81 38.84 -67.70
N ARG A 32 -47.99 38.19 -66.86
CA ARG A 32 -48.10 38.36 -65.42
C ARG A 32 -46.82 39.02 -64.93
N ASN A 33 -46.98 40.10 -64.18
CA ASN A 33 -45.90 40.71 -63.43
C ASN A 33 -45.65 39.88 -62.17
N LEU A 34 -44.48 39.22 -62.11
CA LEU A 34 -44.14 38.33 -61.01
C LEU A 34 -43.99 39.03 -59.68
N LYS A 35 -44.59 38.50 -58.63
CA LYS A 35 -44.34 38.97 -57.27
C LYS A 35 -42.85 38.72 -56.89
N THR A 36 -42.32 39.66 -56.09
CA THR A 36 -41.00 39.51 -55.52
C THR A 36 -40.96 38.29 -54.52
N PRO A 37 -40.11 37.32 -54.70
CA PRO A 37 -40.00 36.22 -53.73
C PRO A 37 -39.50 36.71 -52.37
N VAL A 38 -39.89 36.02 -51.29
CA VAL A 38 -39.42 36.33 -49.92
C VAL A 38 -38.59 35.17 -49.43
N ILE A 39 -37.32 35.42 -49.08
CA ILE A 39 -36.49 34.41 -48.40
C ILE A 39 -37.03 34.23 -47.01
N SER A 40 -37.50 33.04 -46.67
CA SER A 40 -38.07 32.69 -45.38
C SER A 40 -37.00 32.27 -44.37
N SER A 41 -35.91 31.68 -44.84
CA SER A 41 -34.79 31.30 -43.95
C SER A 41 -33.47 31.08 -44.70
N VAL A 42 -32.38 31.37 -43.99
CA VAL A 42 -31.02 30.93 -44.32
C VAL A 42 -30.43 30.25 -43.10
N THR A 43 -30.29 28.93 -43.12
CA THR A 43 -29.86 28.15 -41.96
C THR A 43 -28.63 27.31 -42.30
N SER A 44 -27.74 27.12 -41.30
CA SER A 44 -26.59 26.24 -41.47
C SER A 44 -27.06 24.79 -41.66
N TYR A 45 -26.74 24.19 -42.79
CA TYR A 45 -27.04 22.78 -43.09
C TYR A 45 -25.90 21.88 -42.62
N SER A 46 -24.67 22.36 -42.77
CA SER A 46 -23.43 21.79 -42.20
C SER A 46 -22.39 22.91 -42.03
N GLY A 47 -21.19 22.58 -41.61
CA GLY A 47 -20.08 23.54 -41.46
C GLY A 47 -19.76 24.32 -42.75
N GLU A 48 -20.03 23.75 -43.92
CA GLU A 48 -19.69 24.31 -45.24
C GLU A 48 -20.90 24.47 -46.16
N LYS A 49 -22.11 24.34 -45.61
CA LYS A 49 -23.35 24.41 -46.39
C LYS A 49 -24.41 25.25 -45.70
N LEU A 50 -25.09 26.10 -46.46
CA LEU A 50 -26.24 26.83 -46.03
C LEU A 50 -27.46 26.39 -46.82
N LYS A 51 -28.60 26.19 -46.13
CA LYS A 51 -29.88 25.93 -46.74
C LYS A 51 -30.67 27.26 -46.82
N VAL A 52 -31.00 27.68 -48.02
CA VAL A 52 -31.79 28.89 -48.33
C VAL A 52 -33.18 28.42 -48.73
N LYS A 53 -34.23 28.99 -48.08
CA LYS A 53 -35.64 28.73 -48.42
C LYS A 53 -36.36 30.01 -48.75
N TRP A 54 -37.31 29.95 -49.69
CA TRP A 54 -38.15 31.08 -50.09
C TRP A 54 -39.57 30.65 -50.38
N GLY A 55 -40.46 31.63 -50.43
CA GLY A 55 -41.87 31.45 -50.77
C GLY A 55 -42.09 31.16 -52.24
N LYS A 56 -43.12 30.34 -52.57
CA LYS A 56 -43.58 30.11 -53.96
C LYS A 56 -44.10 31.41 -54.54
N VAL A 57 -43.73 31.70 -55.79
CA VAL A 57 -44.26 32.82 -56.57
C VAL A 57 -45.12 32.22 -57.72
N THR A 58 -46.39 32.60 -57.76
CA THR A 58 -47.33 32.15 -58.81
C THR A 58 -46.86 32.65 -60.15
N GLY A 59 -46.76 31.76 -61.15
CA GLY A 59 -46.30 32.08 -62.49
C GLY A 59 -44.76 31.99 -62.66
N ALA A 60 -43.99 31.70 -61.59
CA ALA A 60 -42.56 31.45 -61.73
C ALA A 60 -42.32 30.09 -62.31
N SER A 61 -41.47 29.98 -63.32
CA SER A 61 -40.94 28.73 -63.88
C SER A 61 -39.76 28.20 -63.06
N TYR A 62 -38.97 29.09 -62.53
CA TYR A 62 -37.80 28.79 -61.69
C TYR A 62 -37.37 30.09 -60.96
N TYR A 63 -36.32 29.94 -60.12
CA TYR A 63 -35.71 31.02 -59.34
C TYR A 63 -34.24 31.11 -59.64
N GLN A 64 -33.68 32.30 -59.58
CA GLN A 64 -32.25 32.56 -59.61
C GLN A 64 -31.78 33.06 -58.25
N LEU A 65 -30.86 32.29 -57.64
CA LEU A 65 -30.25 32.59 -56.36
C LEU A 65 -28.91 33.30 -56.55
N TYR A 66 -28.68 34.34 -55.77
CA TYR A 66 -27.44 35.11 -55.77
C TYR A 66 -26.88 35.19 -54.34
N ARG A 67 -25.55 35.20 -54.22
CA ARG A 67 -24.84 35.26 -52.95
C ARG A 67 -23.78 36.34 -52.94
N SER A 68 -23.54 36.95 -51.75
CA SER A 68 -22.41 37.83 -51.45
C SER A 68 -21.82 37.47 -50.10
N THR A 69 -20.56 37.83 -49.84
CA THR A 69 -19.88 37.79 -48.54
C THR A 69 -20.09 39.06 -47.74
N SER A 70 -20.67 40.12 -48.34
CA SER A 70 -20.99 41.37 -47.70
C SER A 70 -22.45 41.75 -48.00
N LYS A 71 -23.14 42.43 -47.04
CA LYS A 71 -24.54 42.87 -47.21
C LYS A 71 -24.71 43.80 -48.40
N ASN A 72 -23.81 44.71 -48.59
CA ASN A 72 -23.85 45.76 -49.62
C ASN A 72 -22.83 45.49 -50.75
N GLY A 73 -22.24 44.27 -50.78
CA GLY A 73 -21.28 43.91 -51.82
C GLY A 73 -21.89 43.40 -53.12
N THR A 74 -21.04 43.01 -54.04
CA THR A 74 -21.45 42.41 -55.32
C THR A 74 -22.03 41.01 -55.06
N TYR A 75 -23.17 40.70 -55.64
CA TYR A 75 -23.87 39.42 -55.54
C TYR A 75 -23.60 38.58 -56.81
N SER A 76 -22.90 37.51 -56.62
CA SER A 76 -22.64 36.55 -57.69
C SER A 76 -23.77 35.53 -57.81
N TYR A 77 -24.08 35.15 -59.04
CA TYR A 77 -25.02 34.04 -59.35
C TYR A 77 -24.55 32.72 -58.73
N VAL A 78 -25.49 32.02 -58.09
CA VAL A 78 -25.23 30.73 -57.45
C VAL A 78 -25.89 29.57 -58.21
N ALA A 79 -27.20 29.70 -58.43
CA ALA A 79 -27.96 28.61 -59.05
C ALA A 79 -29.28 29.04 -59.64
N THR A 80 -29.75 28.27 -60.64
CA THR A 80 -31.15 28.24 -61.12
C THR A 80 -31.87 27.08 -60.44
N VAL A 81 -33.01 27.34 -59.77
CA VAL A 81 -33.71 26.36 -58.93
C VAL A 81 -35.19 26.33 -59.26
N LYS A 82 -35.72 25.15 -59.60
CA LYS A 82 -37.19 24.96 -59.83
C LYS A 82 -37.95 24.89 -58.49
N GLY A 83 -37.28 24.46 -57.40
CA GLY A 83 -37.86 24.31 -56.08
C GLY A 83 -37.88 25.59 -55.27
N LYS A 84 -38.32 25.52 -54.00
CA LYS A 84 -38.41 26.60 -53.04
C LYS A 84 -37.26 26.63 -52.06
N GLU A 85 -36.24 25.81 -52.23
CA GLU A 85 -35.04 25.75 -51.38
C GLU A 85 -33.82 25.33 -52.20
N TYR A 86 -32.66 25.74 -51.70
CA TYR A 86 -31.37 25.37 -52.26
C TYR A 86 -30.36 25.18 -51.16
N ILE A 87 -29.48 24.16 -51.30
CA ILE A 87 -28.35 23.93 -50.41
C ILE A 87 -27.09 24.45 -51.12
N ASP A 88 -26.66 25.63 -50.69
CA ASP A 88 -25.42 26.22 -51.15
C ASP A 88 -24.25 25.57 -50.45
N SER A 89 -23.30 25.02 -51.18
CA SER A 89 -22.18 24.22 -50.72
C SER A 89 -20.81 24.92 -50.94
N SER A 90 -19.76 24.28 -50.47
CA SER A 90 -18.36 24.77 -50.58
C SER A 90 -18.14 26.15 -49.97
N LEU A 91 -18.84 26.42 -48.89
CA LEU A 91 -18.72 27.64 -48.12
C LEU A 91 -17.61 27.53 -47.06
N LYS A 92 -17.00 28.66 -46.72
CA LYS A 92 -16.04 28.71 -45.59
C LYS A 92 -16.80 28.59 -44.29
N THR A 93 -16.30 27.65 -43.40
CA THR A 93 -16.91 27.39 -42.10
C THR A 93 -16.80 28.62 -41.15
N GLY A 94 -17.88 28.92 -40.43
CA GLY A 94 -17.93 30.03 -39.47
C GLY A 94 -18.06 31.42 -40.13
N LYS A 95 -18.35 31.48 -41.45
CA LYS A 95 -18.53 32.75 -42.19
C LYS A 95 -19.99 33.04 -42.45
N SER A 96 -20.31 34.34 -42.59
CA SER A 96 -21.64 34.84 -42.95
C SER A 96 -21.72 35.05 -44.43
N TYR A 97 -22.87 34.73 -45.01
CA TYR A 97 -23.21 34.93 -46.41
C TYR A 97 -24.57 35.60 -46.52
N TYR A 98 -24.74 36.40 -47.54
CA TYR A 98 -25.90 37.20 -47.82
C TYR A 98 -26.52 36.73 -49.12
N TYR A 99 -27.86 36.55 -49.16
CA TYR A 99 -28.57 35.99 -50.29
C TYR A 99 -29.69 36.92 -50.72
N LYS A 100 -29.91 36.97 -52.03
CA LYS A 100 -31.11 37.47 -52.66
C LYS A 100 -31.55 36.51 -53.76
N VAL A 101 -32.84 36.45 -54.02
CA VAL A 101 -33.45 35.56 -55.02
C VAL A 101 -34.43 36.35 -55.85
N ARG A 102 -34.54 36.02 -57.14
CA ARG A 102 -35.60 36.54 -58.00
C ARG A 102 -36.34 35.38 -58.66
N ALA A 103 -37.63 35.55 -58.93
CA ALA A 103 -38.46 34.64 -59.70
C ALA A 103 -38.28 34.89 -61.19
N VAL A 104 -38.36 33.85 -62.00
CA VAL A 104 -38.25 33.91 -63.43
C VAL A 104 -39.42 33.14 -64.04
N ASN A 105 -40.15 33.76 -64.95
CA ASN A 105 -41.09 33.11 -65.87
C ASN A 105 -40.35 32.87 -67.18
N LYS A 106 -40.44 31.67 -67.75
CA LYS A 106 -39.90 31.35 -69.10
C LYS A 106 -41.04 30.82 -69.98
N THR A 107 -41.28 31.48 -71.07
CA THR A 107 -42.26 31.08 -72.10
C THR A 107 -41.49 31.07 -73.43
N GLY A 108 -41.22 29.90 -73.98
CA GLY A 108 -40.30 29.75 -75.11
C GLY A 108 -38.92 30.34 -74.81
N SER A 109 -38.43 31.26 -75.64
CA SER A 109 -37.16 31.94 -75.48
C SER A 109 -37.24 33.16 -74.52
N ILE A 110 -38.43 33.64 -74.20
CA ILE A 110 -38.67 34.89 -73.47
C ILE A 110 -38.57 34.60 -71.95
N LYS A 111 -37.86 35.48 -71.26
CA LYS A 111 -37.70 35.45 -69.79
C LYS A 111 -38.23 36.73 -69.16
N GLY A 112 -39.21 36.60 -68.24
CA GLY A 112 -39.69 37.66 -67.37
C GLY A 112 -39.11 37.50 -65.97
N TYR A 113 -38.67 38.57 -65.33
CA TYR A 113 -38.03 38.59 -64.05
C TYR A 113 -38.85 39.39 -63.02
N SER A 114 -38.89 38.91 -61.78
CA SER A 114 -39.30 39.72 -60.64
C SER A 114 -38.18 40.65 -60.18
N SER A 115 -38.50 41.59 -59.31
CA SER A 115 -37.50 42.24 -58.49
C SER A 115 -36.77 41.23 -57.58
N TYR A 116 -35.56 41.58 -57.15
CA TYR A 116 -34.83 40.77 -56.14
C TYR A 116 -35.49 40.86 -54.77
N SER A 117 -35.51 39.75 -54.05
CA SER A 117 -35.91 39.72 -52.64
C SER A 117 -35.11 40.72 -51.78
N LYS A 118 -35.64 41.06 -50.62
CA LYS A 118 -34.78 41.61 -49.54
C LYS A 118 -33.63 40.66 -49.25
N VAL A 119 -32.50 41.24 -48.91
CA VAL A 119 -31.28 40.47 -48.51
C VAL A 119 -31.50 39.79 -47.18
N VAL A 120 -31.24 38.49 -47.12
CA VAL A 120 -31.26 37.71 -45.88
C VAL A 120 -29.91 37.04 -45.72
N SER A 121 -29.36 37.09 -44.49
CA SER A 121 -28.05 36.48 -44.17
C SER A 121 -28.19 35.20 -43.37
N GLY A 122 -27.20 34.33 -43.51
CA GLY A 122 -26.99 33.19 -42.67
C GLY A 122 -25.51 32.93 -42.49
N SER A 123 -25.15 32.29 -41.39
CA SER A 123 -23.77 31.92 -41.12
C SER A 123 -23.64 30.43 -41.03
N THR A 124 -22.59 29.88 -41.62
CA THR A 124 -22.17 28.48 -41.35
C THR A 124 -21.65 28.39 -39.92
N LEU A 125 -21.90 27.27 -39.24
CA LEU A 125 -21.33 26.99 -37.92
C LEU A 125 -19.96 26.35 -38.06
N GLN A 126 -19.03 26.77 -37.21
CA GLN A 126 -17.74 26.08 -37.10
C GLN A 126 -17.93 24.63 -36.69
N THR A 127 -17.02 23.77 -37.15
CA THR A 127 -16.97 22.37 -36.72
C THR A 127 -16.69 22.31 -35.23
N ALA A 128 -17.56 21.64 -34.50
CA ALA A 128 -17.32 21.38 -33.07
C ALA A 128 -16.14 20.46 -32.88
N SER A 129 -15.48 20.54 -31.74
CA SER A 129 -14.43 19.60 -31.35
C SER A 129 -14.60 19.16 -29.91
N ILE A 130 -14.31 17.88 -29.65
CA ILE A 130 -14.24 17.34 -28.29
C ILE A 130 -12.86 17.69 -27.75
N ASN A 131 -12.80 18.54 -26.73
CA ASN A 131 -11.55 18.89 -26.06
C ASN A 131 -11.05 17.69 -25.24
N LYS A 132 -11.88 17.18 -24.31
CA LYS A 132 -11.55 16.05 -23.45
C LYS A 132 -12.70 15.06 -23.37
N VAL A 133 -12.37 13.76 -23.28
CA VAL A 133 -13.30 12.68 -22.95
C VAL A 133 -12.61 11.74 -21.97
N TYR A 134 -13.25 11.44 -20.84
CA TYR A 134 -12.63 10.63 -19.79
C TYR A 134 -13.69 9.92 -18.93
N SER A 135 -13.28 8.80 -18.33
CA SER A 135 -14.09 8.09 -17.34
C SER A 135 -14.26 8.97 -16.10
N TYR A 136 -15.46 9.37 -15.78
CA TYR A 136 -15.78 10.16 -14.59
C TYR A 136 -16.02 9.27 -13.38
N THR A 137 -16.70 8.15 -13.61
CA THR A 137 -16.85 7.02 -12.69
C THR A 137 -16.85 5.73 -13.51
N SER A 138 -17.02 4.58 -12.87
CA SER A 138 -17.11 3.29 -13.59
C SER A 138 -18.30 3.19 -14.57
N THR A 139 -19.32 4.02 -14.38
CA THR A 139 -20.54 4.01 -15.20
C THR A 139 -20.86 5.35 -15.81
N GLN A 140 -19.93 6.30 -15.78
CA GLN A 140 -20.11 7.65 -16.31
C GLN A 140 -18.89 8.12 -17.08
N ILE A 141 -19.10 8.70 -18.26
CA ILE A 141 -18.06 9.31 -19.08
C ILE A 141 -18.38 10.79 -19.21
N LYS A 142 -17.41 11.66 -18.98
CA LYS A 142 -17.56 13.11 -19.13
C LYS A 142 -16.88 13.59 -20.40
N LEU A 143 -17.62 14.38 -21.17
CA LEU A 143 -17.13 15.08 -22.35
C LEU A 143 -16.98 16.57 -22.04
N GLN A 144 -15.93 17.17 -22.56
CA GLN A 144 -15.74 18.62 -22.63
C GLN A 144 -15.60 19.00 -24.11
N ILE A 145 -16.42 19.92 -24.57
CA ILE A 145 -16.51 20.37 -25.96
C ILE A 145 -15.87 21.77 -26.02
N LYS A 146 -15.11 22.05 -27.07
CA LYS A 146 -14.62 23.41 -27.32
C LYS A 146 -15.81 24.26 -27.76
N THR A 147 -16.01 25.43 -27.15
CA THR A 147 -17.10 26.34 -27.48
C THR A 147 -17.02 26.82 -28.92
N VAL A 148 -18.17 26.86 -29.59
CA VAL A 148 -18.30 27.32 -30.97
C VAL A 148 -19.08 28.64 -30.96
N LYS A 149 -18.47 29.70 -31.51
CA LYS A 149 -19.08 31.03 -31.60
C LYS A 149 -20.40 30.95 -32.39
N GLY A 150 -21.46 31.48 -31.81
CA GLY A 150 -22.78 31.54 -32.44
C GLY A 150 -23.59 30.24 -32.35
N ALA A 151 -23.06 29.19 -31.71
CA ALA A 151 -23.83 27.99 -31.39
C ALA A 151 -24.76 28.27 -30.20
N SER A 152 -25.96 27.70 -30.22
CA SER A 152 -26.89 27.68 -29.08
C SER A 152 -26.78 26.39 -28.27
N GLY A 153 -26.00 25.43 -28.74
CA GLY A 153 -25.78 24.15 -28.08
C GLY A 153 -25.07 23.11 -28.96
N TYR A 154 -25.12 21.89 -28.51
CA TYR A 154 -24.42 20.76 -29.11
C TYR A 154 -25.30 19.51 -29.15
N GLN A 155 -25.20 18.75 -30.21
CA GLN A 155 -25.71 17.39 -30.28
C GLN A 155 -24.54 16.41 -30.08
N ILE A 156 -24.73 15.45 -29.18
CA ILE A 156 -23.76 14.41 -28.85
C ILE A 156 -24.24 13.08 -29.44
N TYR A 157 -23.35 12.43 -30.15
CA TYR A 157 -23.57 11.11 -30.76
C TYR A 157 -22.56 10.13 -30.19
N ARG A 158 -23.02 8.89 -29.95
CA ARG A 158 -22.22 7.82 -29.34
C ARG A 158 -22.37 6.51 -30.13
N SER A 159 -21.28 5.74 -30.16
CA SER A 159 -21.25 4.35 -30.63
C SER A 159 -20.41 3.48 -29.70
N THR A 160 -20.55 2.18 -29.76
CA THR A 160 -19.68 1.18 -29.11
C THR A 160 -18.58 0.67 -30.05
N SER A 161 -18.61 1.07 -31.33
CA SER A 161 -17.59 0.79 -32.34
C SER A 161 -17.13 2.08 -33.00
N LYS A 162 -15.83 2.18 -33.36
CA LYS A 162 -15.26 3.36 -34.03
C LYS A 162 -15.95 3.65 -35.37
N ASN A 163 -16.22 2.62 -36.13
CA ASN A 163 -16.82 2.70 -37.45
C ASN A 163 -18.30 2.29 -37.47
N GLY A 164 -18.92 2.15 -36.29
CA GLY A 164 -20.32 1.72 -36.17
C GLY A 164 -21.32 2.88 -36.29
N ASN A 165 -22.59 2.52 -36.15
CA ASN A 165 -23.68 3.51 -36.16
C ASN A 165 -23.67 4.36 -34.90
N TYR A 166 -23.60 5.67 -35.07
CA TYR A 166 -23.63 6.68 -34.00
C TYR A 166 -25.05 7.15 -33.75
N GLN A 167 -25.56 6.87 -32.56
CA GLN A 167 -26.88 7.32 -32.13
C GLN A 167 -26.78 8.66 -31.37
N LYS A 168 -27.73 9.57 -31.63
CA LYS A 168 -27.84 10.80 -30.83
C LYS A 168 -28.23 10.45 -29.40
N VAL A 169 -27.39 10.77 -28.44
CA VAL A 169 -27.60 10.48 -27.02
C VAL A 169 -27.98 11.70 -26.20
N ALA A 170 -27.69 12.90 -26.71
CA ALA A 170 -28.07 14.13 -26.03
C ALA A 170 -28.05 15.33 -26.94
N GLU A 171 -28.80 16.38 -26.53
CA GLU A 171 -28.69 17.75 -26.96
C GLU A 171 -28.55 18.62 -25.72
N THR A 172 -27.59 19.53 -25.70
CA THR A 172 -27.27 20.35 -24.53
C THR A 172 -26.81 21.75 -24.95
N SER A 173 -27.15 22.76 -24.17
CA SER A 173 -26.59 24.12 -24.29
C SER A 173 -25.20 24.23 -23.67
N SER A 174 -24.85 23.31 -22.78
CA SER A 174 -23.55 23.29 -22.08
C SER A 174 -22.43 22.73 -22.98
N ALA A 175 -21.23 23.29 -22.84
CA ALA A 175 -20.01 22.76 -23.42
C ALA A 175 -19.49 21.51 -22.68
N THR A 176 -20.22 20.99 -21.68
CA THR A 176 -19.92 19.74 -21.00
C THR A 176 -21.12 18.80 -21.02
N TYR A 177 -20.86 17.50 -21.12
CA TYR A 177 -21.89 16.47 -21.07
C TYR A 177 -21.43 15.29 -20.23
N LEU A 178 -22.31 14.79 -19.37
CA LEU A 178 -22.09 13.61 -18.55
C LEU A 178 -22.95 12.44 -19.06
N ASP A 179 -22.32 11.52 -19.75
CA ASP A 179 -22.95 10.32 -20.24
C ASP A 179 -23.05 9.26 -19.14
N LYS A 180 -24.26 9.03 -18.64
CA LYS A 180 -24.58 8.17 -17.49
C LYS A 180 -24.99 6.76 -17.92
N LYS A 181 -24.96 5.81 -16.98
CA LYS A 181 -25.37 4.40 -17.18
C LYS A 181 -24.53 3.68 -18.25
N ARG A 182 -23.20 3.91 -18.23
CA ARG A 182 -22.28 3.18 -19.12
C ARG A 182 -21.85 1.86 -18.49
N SER A 183 -21.60 0.85 -19.32
CA SER A 183 -21.09 -0.43 -18.85
C SER A 183 -19.60 -0.30 -18.52
N ALA A 184 -19.23 -0.63 -17.30
CA ALA A 184 -17.85 -0.60 -16.85
C ALA A 184 -16.96 -1.55 -17.67
N GLY A 185 -15.80 -1.08 -18.07
CA GLY A 185 -14.86 -1.84 -18.91
C GLY A 185 -15.13 -1.80 -20.41
N LYS A 186 -16.22 -1.19 -20.87
CA LYS A 186 -16.48 -0.98 -22.30
C LYS A 186 -15.92 0.35 -22.78
N THR A 187 -15.49 0.38 -24.06
CA THR A 187 -15.05 1.59 -24.76
C THR A 187 -16.24 2.20 -25.50
N TYR A 188 -16.36 3.51 -25.45
CA TYR A 188 -17.37 4.29 -26.14
C TYR A 188 -16.70 5.34 -27.02
N TYR A 189 -17.27 5.57 -28.19
CA TYR A 189 -16.80 6.49 -29.22
C TYR A 189 -17.81 7.63 -29.35
N TYR A 190 -17.33 8.85 -29.43
CA TYR A 190 -18.15 10.06 -29.46
C TYR A 190 -17.78 10.94 -30.62
N LYS A 191 -18.79 11.55 -31.23
CA LYS A 191 -18.68 12.72 -32.10
C LYS A 191 -19.76 13.73 -31.73
N VAL A 192 -19.48 14.99 -31.93
CA VAL A 192 -20.39 16.09 -31.59
C VAL A 192 -20.53 17.04 -32.74
N ARG A 193 -21.66 17.74 -32.82
CA ARG A 193 -21.83 18.89 -33.73
C ARG A 193 -22.45 20.05 -32.99
N ALA A 194 -22.10 21.26 -33.38
CA ALA A 194 -22.74 22.49 -32.91
C ALA A 194 -24.14 22.65 -33.54
N ILE A 195 -25.05 23.25 -32.80
CA ILE A 195 -26.37 23.61 -33.28
C ILE A 195 -26.65 25.07 -33.00
N LYS A 196 -27.48 25.70 -33.88
CA LYS A 196 -28.02 27.04 -33.70
C LYS A 196 -29.52 26.99 -33.86
N LYS A 197 -30.26 27.16 -32.78
CA LYS A 197 -31.73 27.28 -32.80
C LYS A 197 -32.14 28.66 -33.25
N GLN A 198 -33.06 28.72 -34.20
CA GLN A 198 -33.64 29.95 -34.77
C GLN A 198 -35.14 29.73 -34.92
N LYS A 199 -35.92 30.82 -35.00
CA LYS A 199 -37.38 30.75 -35.25
C LYS A 199 -37.74 29.94 -36.50
N SER A 200 -36.87 29.98 -37.52
CA SER A 200 -37.03 29.29 -38.81
C SER A 200 -36.51 27.83 -38.82
N GLY A 201 -36.00 27.30 -37.70
CA GLY A 201 -35.47 25.92 -37.58
C GLY A 201 -34.08 25.84 -36.94
N THR A 202 -33.56 24.64 -36.87
CA THR A 202 -32.24 24.38 -36.29
C THR A 202 -31.18 24.31 -37.38
N GLY A 203 -30.15 25.10 -37.26
CA GLY A 203 -28.94 25.02 -38.07
C GLY A 203 -27.91 24.10 -37.41
N TYR A 204 -27.09 23.41 -38.23
CA TYR A 204 -26.12 22.41 -37.80
C TYR A 204 -24.72 22.77 -38.30
N GLY A 205 -23.71 22.52 -37.48
CA GLY A 205 -22.32 22.47 -37.87
C GLY A 205 -21.93 21.05 -38.34
N SER A 206 -20.74 20.90 -38.90
CA SER A 206 -20.18 19.61 -39.20
C SER A 206 -19.86 18.83 -37.93
N PHE A 207 -19.81 17.49 -38.03
CA PHE A 207 -19.39 16.62 -36.92
C PHE A 207 -17.89 16.77 -36.62
N SER A 208 -17.56 16.72 -35.36
CA SER A 208 -16.19 16.60 -34.89
C SER A 208 -15.51 15.31 -35.35
N GLY A 209 -14.19 15.27 -35.25
CA GLY A 209 -13.46 14.00 -35.22
C GLY A 209 -13.94 13.13 -34.05
N ILE A 210 -13.76 11.82 -34.21
CA ILE A 210 -14.14 10.81 -33.22
C ILE A 210 -13.12 10.81 -32.07
N LYS A 211 -13.61 10.89 -30.83
CA LYS A 211 -12.83 10.61 -29.63
C LYS A 211 -13.43 9.45 -28.85
N SER A 212 -12.58 8.63 -28.22
CA SER A 212 -13.03 7.47 -27.46
C SER A 212 -12.58 7.53 -26.00
N CYS A 213 -13.32 6.82 -25.15
CA CYS A 213 -13.00 6.63 -23.75
C CYS A 213 -13.48 5.25 -23.28
N ARG A 214 -12.64 4.56 -22.52
CA ARG A 214 -13.01 3.35 -21.78
C ARG A 214 -13.56 3.75 -20.40
N ALA A 215 -14.76 3.30 -20.06
CA ALA A 215 -15.30 3.41 -18.72
C ALA A 215 -14.50 2.46 -17.80
N LEU A 216 -13.68 2.99 -16.90
CA LEU A 216 -12.80 2.17 -16.07
C LEU A 216 -13.59 1.27 -15.12
N LYS A 217 -13.29 -0.03 -15.07
CA LYS A 217 -13.84 -0.94 -14.07
C LYS A 217 -13.45 -0.50 -12.68
N LYS A 218 -14.30 -0.82 -11.72
CA LYS A 218 -14.01 -0.72 -10.30
C LYS A 218 -12.94 -1.75 -9.93
N SER A 219 -11.84 -1.33 -9.30
CA SER A 219 -10.87 -2.27 -8.72
C SER A 219 -11.45 -2.88 -7.44
N GLY A 220 -11.07 -4.10 -7.12
CA GLY A 220 -11.42 -4.77 -5.86
C GLY A 220 -10.19 -4.96 -4.99
N ILE A 221 -10.25 -4.62 -3.69
CA ILE A 221 -9.21 -5.01 -2.74
C ILE A 221 -9.34 -6.51 -2.50
N THR A 222 -8.29 -7.26 -2.86
CA THR A 222 -8.24 -8.72 -2.73
C THR A 222 -7.88 -9.14 -1.31
N SER A 223 -6.91 -8.48 -0.70
CA SER A 223 -6.48 -8.77 0.67
C SER A 223 -6.07 -7.52 1.44
N VAL A 224 -6.27 -7.57 2.76
CA VAL A 224 -5.66 -6.67 3.74
C VAL A 224 -5.12 -7.54 4.86
N ARG A 225 -3.81 -7.59 5.03
CA ARG A 225 -3.13 -8.46 5.98
C ARG A 225 -2.27 -7.67 6.95
N SER A 226 -2.21 -8.12 8.19
CA SER A 226 -1.24 -7.62 9.17
C SER A 226 0.13 -8.21 8.86
N ALA A 227 1.10 -7.36 8.54
CA ALA A 227 2.50 -7.75 8.36
C ALA A 227 3.28 -7.61 9.67
N SER A 228 2.82 -6.70 10.56
CA SER A 228 3.33 -6.51 11.91
C SER A 228 2.27 -5.79 12.74
N SER A 229 2.56 -5.51 14.01
CA SER A 229 1.63 -4.78 14.88
C SER A 229 1.33 -3.35 14.41
N THR A 230 2.17 -2.80 13.55
CA THR A 230 2.05 -1.42 13.03
C THR A 230 1.98 -1.33 11.51
N LYS A 231 1.88 -2.47 10.78
CA LYS A 231 1.89 -2.49 9.31
C LYS A 231 0.76 -3.35 8.77
N LEU A 232 0.04 -2.82 7.78
CA LEU A 232 -0.96 -3.53 6.99
C LEU A 232 -0.54 -3.57 5.52
N GLU A 233 -0.56 -4.74 4.91
CA GLU A 233 -0.37 -4.95 3.48
C GLU A 233 -1.72 -5.03 2.78
N ILE A 234 -1.91 -4.19 1.79
CA ILE A 234 -3.12 -4.11 1.00
C ILE A 234 -2.81 -4.51 -0.43
N GLN A 235 -3.60 -5.41 -1.02
CA GLN A 235 -3.50 -5.86 -2.40
C GLN A 235 -4.85 -5.65 -3.11
N TRP A 236 -4.82 -5.33 -4.40
CA TRP A 236 -6.03 -5.15 -5.22
C TRP A 236 -5.84 -5.64 -6.65
N SER A 237 -6.97 -5.87 -7.30
CA SER A 237 -6.98 -6.37 -8.68
C SER A 237 -6.57 -5.28 -9.67
N PRO A 238 -5.75 -5.60 -10.69
CA PRO A 238 -5.45 -4.69 -11.78
C PRO A 238 -6.71 -4.38 -12.61
N VAL A 239 -6.76 -3.20 -13.20
CA VAL A 239 -7.86 -2.74 -14.06
C VAL A 239 -7.32 -2.37 -15.44
N ASN A 240 -7.80 -3.04 -16.47
CA ASN A 240 -7.41 -2.74 -17.84
C ASN A 240 -7.76 -1.29 -18.21
N GLY A 241 -6.78 -0.56 -18.73
CA GLY A 241 -6.89 0.86 -19.07
C GLY A 241 -6.57 1.80 -17.88
N ALA A 242 -6.29 1.30 -16.69
CA ALA A 242 -5.72 2.08 -15.60
C ALA A 242 -4.19 2.02 -15.67
N ASN A 243 -3.54 3.13 -15.37
CA ASN A 243 -2.09 3.21 -15.21
C ASN A 243 -1.67 3.62 -13.80
N ARG A 244 -2.63 3.91 -12.93
CA ARG A 244 -2.42 4.28 -11.52
C ARG A 244 -3.60 3.87 -10.67
N TYR A 245 -3.38 3.84 -9.34
CA TYR A 245 -4.39 3.58 -8.33
C TYR A 245 -4.29 4.61 -7.22
N GLU A 246 -5.40 5.01 -6.67
CA GLU A 246 -5.49 5.82 -5.46
C GLU A 246 -6.06 4.96 -4.34
N LEU A 247 -5.30 4.81 -3.26
CA LEU A 247 -5.70 4.10 -2.06
C LEU A 247 -6.20 5.09 -1.01
N TYR A 248 -7.30 4.74 -0.37
CA TYR A 248 -7.98 5.54 0.65
C TYR A 248 -8.13 4.73 1.93
N ARG A 249 -8.04 5.39 3.06
CA ARG A 249 -8.17 4.79 4.40
C ARG A 249 -9.12 5.59 5.26
N SER A 250 -9.84 4.87 6.15
CA SER A 250 -10.61 5.41 7.26
C SER A 250 -10.39 4.58 8.52
N THR A 251 -10.68 5.15 9.69
CA THR A 251 -10.74 4.45 10.98
C THR A 251 -12.17 3.99 11.33
N SER A 252 -13.16 4.35 10.50
CA SER A 252 -14.56 3.92 10.63
C SER A 252 -15.08 3.43 9.28
N LYS A 253 -15.97 2.42 9.31
CA LYS A 253 -16.56 1.83 8.08
C LYS A 253 -17.38 2.84 7.29
N SER A 254 -18.14 3.68 7.96
CA SER A 254 -18.98 4.74 7.39
C SER A 254 -18.34 6.13 7.40
N GLY A 255 -17.12 6.25 7.94
CA GLY A 255 -16.43 7.52 8.09
C GLY A 255 -15.82 8.06 6.78
N THR A 256 -15.19 9.22 6.89
CA THR A 256 -14.49 9.86 5.78
C THR A 256 -13.22 9.08 5.41
N TYR A 257 -13.08 8.74 4.15
CA TYR A 257 -11.91 8.05 3.58
C TYR A 257 -10.92 9.08 3.04
N LYS A 258 -9.77 9.21 3.69
CA LYS A 258 -8.67 10.08 3.23
C LYS A 258 -7.76 9.31 2.28
N LYS A 259 -7.34 9.96 1.18
CA LYS A 259 -6.35 9.41 0.26
C LYS A 259 -5.00 9.32 0.96
N ILE A 260 -4.39 8.12 0.95
CA ILE A 260 -3.10 7.86 1.60
C ILE A 260 -1.97 7.60 0.60
N LYS A 261 -2.31 7.12 -0.61
CA LYS A 261 -1.30 6.81 -1.64
C LYS A 261 -1.87 6.93 -3.04
N THR A 262 -1.04 7.38 -3.97
CA THR A 262 -1.18 7.18 -5.42
C THR A 262 0.00 6.34 -5.88
N THR A 263 -0.24 5.26 -6.64
CA THR A 263 0.79 4.29 -7.06
C THR A 263 0.44 3.66 -8.40
N THR A 264 1.45 3.15 -9.10
CA THR A 264 1.31 2.30 -10.29
C THR A 264 1.16 0.82 -9.94
N ALA A 265 1.64 0.43 -8.75
CA ALA A 265 1.55 -0.95 -8.24
C ALA A 265 0.11 -1.31 -7.84
N THR A 266 -0.15 -2.62 -7.76
CA THR A 266 -1.42 -3.20 -7.29
C THR A 266 -1.38 -3.60 -5.81
N GLY A 267 -0.42 -3.06 -5.06
CA GLY A 267 -0.27 -3.26 -3.63
C GLY A 267 0.37 -2.07 -2.94
N TYR A 268 0.18 -2.00 -1.62
CA TYR A 268 0.78 -0.97 -0.76
C TYR A 268 0.89 -1.47 0.68
N THR A 269 2.00 -1.14 1.35
CA THR A 269 2.18 -1.36 2.79
C THR A 269 1.90 -0.06 3.54
N ASP A 270 0.84 -0.05 4.31
CA ASP A 270 0.44 1.07 5.16
C ASP A 270 1.11 0.93 6.53
N THR A 271 2.08 1.80 6.80
CA THR A 271 2.95 1.78 7.99
C THR A 271 2.47 2.75 9.07
N ASN A 272 3.02 2.61 10.28
CA ASN A 272 2.70 3.45 11.45
C ASN A 272 1.21 3.36 11.84
N ARG A 273 0.67 2.14 11.82
CA ARG A 273 -0.69 1.88 12.29
C ARG A 273 -0.69 1.64 13.79
N THR A 274 -1.77 2.01 14.44
CA THR A 274 -1.97 1.72 15.86
C THR A 274 -2.20 0.23 16.05
N GLU A 275 -1.52 -0.33 16.99
CA GLU A 275 -1.57 -1.73 17.38
C GLU A 275 -2.98 -2.19 17.77
N GLY A 276 -3.44 -3.32 17.24
CA GLY A 276 -4.76 -3.88 17.52
C GLY A 276 -5.95 -3.10 16.97
N LYS A 277 -5.73 -1.98 16.23
CA LYS A 277 -6.81 -1.20 15.61
C LYS A 277 -7.24 -1.75 14.25
N THR A 278 -8.52 -1.57 13.96
CA THR A 278 -9.13 -1.88 12.65
C THR A 278 -9.08 -0.65 11.77
N TYR A 279 -8.70 -0.87 10.50
CA TYR A 279 -8.67 0.13 9.44
C TYR A 279 -9.51 -0.33 8.25
N TYR A 280 -10.10 0.61 7.56
CA TYR A 280 -11.00 0.42 6.43
C TYR A 280 -10.39 1.02 5.18
N TYR A 281 -10.35 0.26 4.09
CA TYR A 281 -9.70 0.66 2.86
C TYR A 281 -10.65 0.65 1.68
N LYS A 282 -10.44 1.60 0.78
CA LYS A 282 -11.04 1.65 -0.55
C LYS A 282 -9.95 1.98 -1.56
N VAL A 283 -10.08 1.46 -2.77
CA VAL A 283 -9.18 1.77 -3.89
C VAL A 283 -10.01 2.19 -5.10
N ARG A 284 -9.47 3.06 -5.94
CA ARG A 284 -10.00 3.30 -7.27
C ARG A 284 -8.90 3.26 -8.33
N ALA A 285 -9.26 2.75 -9.48
CA ALA A 285 -8.42 2.79 -10.65
C ALA A 285 -8.42 4.20 -11.26
N TYR A 286 -7.30 4.61 -11.78
CA TYR A 286 -7.05 5.93 -12.33
C TYR A 286 -6.27 5.81 -13.63
N ASN A 287 -6.62 6.61 -14.64
CA ASN A 287 -5.85 6.75 -15.87
C ASN A 287 -5.44 8.20 -16.00
N LEU A 288 -4.14 8.45 -16.04
CA LEU A 288 -3.56 9.75 -16.35
C LEU A 288 -2.95 9.68 -17.74
N SER A 289 -3.52 10.44 -18.68
CA SER A 289 -2.99 10.63 -20.03
C SER A 289 -2.87 12.13 -20.31
N GLY A 290 -1.65 12.64 -20.27
CA GLY A 290 -1.41 14.08 -20.31
C GLY A 290 -2.14 14.80 -19.17
N THR A 291 -2.91 15.83 -19.51
CA THR A 291 -3.73 16.61 -18.53
C THR A 291 -5.09 15.96 -18.23
N VAL A 292 -5.40 14.81 -18.82
CA VAL A 292 -6.70 14.14 -18.66
C VAL A 292 -6.59 13.02 -17.65
N SER A 293 -7.43 13.08 -16.63
CA SER A 293 -7.49 12.06 -15.59
C SER A 293 -8.86 11.36 -15.57
N GLY A 294 -8.88 10.11 -16.04
CA GLY A 294 -10.04 9.24 -15.91
C GLY A 294 -10.00 8.46 -14.60
N LYS A 295 -11.17 8.29 -13.96
CA LYS A 295 -11.28 7.60 -12.66
C LYS A 295 -12.39 6.56 -12.70
N SER A 296 -12.19 5.45 -11.97
CA SER A 296 -13.27 4.52 -11.67
C SER A 296 -14.06 4.99 -10.45
N SER A 297 -15.16 4.32 -10.14
CA SER A 297 -15.75 4.40 -8.81
C SER A 297 -14.81 3.78 -7.77
N LEU A 298 -14.97 4.16 -6.51
CA LEU A 298 -14.26 3.53 -5.39
C LEU A 298 -14.68 2.06 -5.23
N SER A 299 -13.77 1.22 -4.77
CA SER A 299 -14.08 -0.18 -4.39
C SER A 299 -15.10 -0.25 -3.26
N SER A 300 -15.66 -1.43 -3.04
CA SER A 300 -16.25 -1.76 -1.75
C SER A 300 -15.19 -1.67 -0.66
N VAL A 301 -15.65 -1.51 0.58
CA VAL A 301 -14.76 -1.46 1.75
C VAL A 301 -14.15 -2.84 1.99
N LYS A 302 -12.85 -2.87 2.27
CA LYS A 302 -12.17 -4.02 2.84
C LYS A 302 -11.52 -3.60 4.15
N THR A 303 -11.54 -4.49 5.14
CA THR A 303 -11.02 -4.21 6.49
C THR A 303 -9.73 -4.96 6.75
N GLY A 304 -8.85 -4.37 7.55
CA GLY A 304 -7.70 -5.03 8.13
C GLY A 304 -7.51 -4.60 9.58
N LYS A 305 -7.10 -5.54 10.43
CA LYS A 305 -6.76 -5.28 11.83
C LYS A 305 -5.32 -5.70 12.06
N THR A 306 -4.49 -4.84 12.65
CA THR A 306 -3.14 -5.21 13.08
C THR A 306 -3.22 -6.14 14.28
N LEU A 307 -2.36 -7.17 14.32
CA LEU A 307 -2.19 -8.00 15.52
C LEU A 307 -1.27 -7.29 16.50
N LYS A 308 -1.58 -7.38 17.79
CA LYS A 308 -0.73 -6.82 18.85
C LYS A 308 0.63 -7.53 18.90
N LYS A 309 1.65 -6.81 19.34
CA LYS A 309 2.95 -7.35 19.73
C LYS A 309 2.75 -8.30 20.92
N VAL A 310 3.48 -9.40 20.94
CA VAL A 310 3.50 -10.30 22.10
C VAL A 310 4.19 -9.59 23.26
N GLN A 311 3.57 -9.64 24.43
CA GLN A 311 4.08 -9.08 25.68
C GLN A 311 4.44 -10.20 26.66
N GLY A 312 5.23 -9.88 27.70
CA GLY A 312 5.56 -10.80 28.77
C GLY A 312 6.35 -12.03 28.33
N ALA A 313 7.14 -11.90 27.26
CA ALA A 313 8.02 -12.98 26.81
C ALA A 313 9.13 -13.20 27.84
N MET A 314 9.23 -14.43 28.35
CA MET A 314 10.25 -14.84 29.32
C MET A 314 10.78 -16.23 28.96
N ALA A 315 12.02 -16.50 29.30
CA ALA A 315 12.63 -17.80 29.15
C ALA A 315 13.31 -18.19 30.46
N VAL A 316 13.05 -19.41 30.92
CA VAL A 316 13.61 -19.97 32.16
C VAL A 316 14.16 -21.38 31.89
N ILE A 317 15.08 -21.80 32.73
CA ILE A 317 15.58 -23.19 32.72
C ILE A 317 14.53 -24.10 33.36
N GLU A 318 14.19 -25.19 32.69
CA GLU A 318 13.34 -26.26 33.22
C GLU A 318 14.07 -27.59 33.00
N GLY A 319 14.76 -28.06 34.05
CA GLY A 319 15.71 -29.18 33.94
C GLY A 319 16.89 -28.83 33.05
N ASP A 320 17.09 -29.57 31.96
CA ASP A 320 18.10 -29.33 30.93
C ASP A 320 17.59 -28.58 29.70
N LYS A 321 16.36 -28.11 29.76
CA LYS A 321 15.64 -27.48 28.65
C LYS A 321 15.29 -26.01 28.94
N ALA A 322 15.00 -25.26 27.91
CA ALA A 322 14.42 -23.91 28.04
C ALA A 322 12.90 -23.99 28.00
N LEU A 323 12.25 -23.37 28.97
CA LEU A 323 10.82 -23.10 28.93
C LEU A 323 10.61 -21.61 28.59
N VAL A 324 10.04 -21.35 27.42
CA VAL A 324 9.70 -20.00 26.95
C VAL A 324 8.20 -19.79 27.11
N ARG A 325 7.80 -18.71 27.78
CA ARG A 325 6.39 -18.33 28.04
C ARG A 325 6.12 -16.92 27.61
N TRP A 326 4.85 -16.61 27.30
CA TRP A 326 4.41 -15.26 26.90
C TRP A 326 2.93 -15.04 27.16
N CYS A 327 2.50 -13.76 27.12
CA CYS A 327 1.09 -13.41 27.22
C CYS A 327 0.34 -13.67 25.90
N GLY A 328 -0.86 -14.21 25.99
CA GLY A 328 -1.73 -14.45 24.83
C GLY A 328 -2.13 -13.16 24.12
N VAL A 329 -2.18 -13.19 22.79
CA VAL A 329 -2.64 -12.08 21.95
C VAL A 329 -4.04 -12.38 21.42
N SER A 330 -4.99 -11.52 21.73
CA SER A 330 -6.38 -11.67 21.27
C SER A 330 -6.47 -11.81 19.76
N GLY A 331 -7.11 -12.89 19.30
CA GLY A 331 -7.28 -13.22 17.90
C GLY A 331 -6.08 -13.92 17.25
N ALA A 332 -5.01 -14.20 17.97
CA ALA A 332 -3.96 -15.10 17.51
C ALA A 332 -4.47 -16.55 17.47
N THR A 333 -4.04 -17.30 16.48
CA THR A 333 -4.30 -18.75 16.37
C THR A 333 -3.05 -19.57 16.65
N GLN A 334 -1.88 -18.94 16.47
CA GLN A 334 -0.57 -19.57 16.67
C GLN A 334 0.46 -18.52 17.07
N TYR A 335 1.61 -18.97 17.52
CA TYR A 335 2.78 -18.14 17.83
C TYR A 335 4.01 -18.74 17.16
N GLN A 336 4.81 -17.89 16.53
CA GLN A 336 6.10 -18.27 15.97
C GLN A 336 7.21 -17.82 16.91
N ILE A 337 8.06 -18.77 17.27
CA ILE A 337 9.21 -18.58 18.15
C ILE A 337 10.47 -18.64 17.30
N LYS A 338 11.34 -17.66 17.47
CA LYS A 338 12.69 -17.68 16.92
C LYS A 338 13.74 -17.57 18.03
N ARG A 339 14.88 -18.21 17.83
CA ARG A 339 16.00 -18.26 18.78
C ARG A 339 17.29 -17.83 18.11
N SER A 340 18.18 -17.20 18.87
CA SER A 340 19.56 -16.92 18.48
C SER A 340 20.48 -17.10 19.68
N THR A 341 21.78 -17.24 19.44
CA THR A 341 22.87 -17.11 20.42
C THR A 341 23.49 -15.71 20.40
N ALA A 342 23.10 -14.86 19.45
CA ALA A 342 23.47 -13.45 19.35
C ALA A 342 22.25 -12.56 19.59
N LYS A 343 22.34 -11.57 20.49
CA LYS A 343 21.20 -10.75 20.94
C LYS A 343 20.48 -10.01 19.80
N ASN A 344 21.22 -9.51 18.82
CA ASN A 344 20.69 -8.61 17.80
C ASN A 344 20.66 -9.23 16.39
N SER A 345 21.10 -10.48 16.21
CA SER A 345 21.23 -11.11 14.88
C SER A 345 21.07 -12.63 14.94
N GLY A 346 21.08 -13.30 13.78
CA GLY A 346 21.15 -14.76 13.69
C GLY A 346 19.90 -15.53 14.13
N TYR A 347 18.74 -14.87 14.27
CA TYR A 347 17.51 -15.51 14.73
C TYR A 347 16.95 -16.50 13.72
N GLN A 348 16.83 -17.75 14.13
CA GLN A 348 16.19 -18.82 13.36
C GLN A 348 14.83 -19.19 13.96
N VAL A 349 13.85 -19.51 13.13
CA VAL A 349 12.56 -20.01 13.60
C VAL A 349 12.75 -21.42 14.14
N VAL A 350 12.44 -21.62 15.42
CA VAL A 350 12.60 -22.92 16.11
C VAL A 350 11.27 -23.64 16.31
N ALA A 351 10.15 -22.89 16.37
CA ALA A 351 8.82 -23.49 16.52
C ALA A 351 7.69 -22.56 16.05
N THR A 352 6.53 -23.16 15.76
CA THR A 352 5.24 -22.50 15.65
C THR A 352 4.23 -23.33 16.46
N VAL A 353 3.63 -22.75 17.48
CA VAL A 353 2.74 -23.43 18.43
C VAL A 353 1.41 -22.70 18.58
N SER A 354 0.37 -23.39 19.02
CA SER A 354 -0.95 -22.79 19.33
C SER A 354 -1.06 -22.25 20.76
N GLY A 355 -0.29 -22.82 21.69
CA GLY A 355 -0.26 -22.39 23.09
C GLY A 355 0.61 -21.16 23.34
N THR A 356 0.68 -20.73 24.60
CA THR A 356 1.45 -19.59 25.07
C THR A 356 2.77 -19.98 25.77
N GLN A 357 3.25 -21.17 25.50
CA GLN A 357 4.53 -21.68 25.98
C GLN A 357 5.18 -22.62 24.97
N TYR A 358 6.50 -22.72 25.02
CA TYR A 358 7.31 -23.62 24.20
C TYR A 358 8.48 -24.18 25.02
N ARG A 359 8.66 -25.50 25.00
CA ARG A 359 9.84 -26.16 25.58
C ARG A 359 10.87 -26.40 24.49
N ASP A 360 12.01 -25.75 24.60
CA ASP A 360 13.11 -25.89 23.67
C ASP A 360 14.10 -26.96 24.21
N SER A 361 14.06 -28.13 23.61
CA SER A 361 14.95 -29.26 23.95
C SER A 361 16.29 -29.21 23.22
N LYS A 362 16.49 -28.24 22.31
CA LYS A 362 17.72 -28.09 21.53
C LYS A 362 18.69 -27.06 22.13
N VAL A 363 18.52 -26.71 23.40
CA VAL A 363 19.43 -25.87 24.16
C VAL A 363 20.25 -26.78 25.05
N SER A 364 21.56 -26.89 24.87
CA SER A 364 22.39 -27.84 25.59
C SER A 364 23.80 -27.34 25.95
N SER A 365 24.16 -26.14 25.52
CA SER A 365 25.53 -25.63 25.74
C SER A 365 25.63 -24.89 27.07
N VAL A 366 26.32 -25.47 28.01
CA VAL A 366 26.66 -24.80 29.29
C VAL A 366 27.39 -23.49 29.02
N GLY A 367 26.99 -22.43 29.70
CA GLY A 367 27.54 -21.08 29.52
C GLY A 367 27.06 -20.35 28.26
N THR A 368 26.12 -20.94 27.50
CA THR A 368 25.56 -20.30 26.32
C THR A 368 24.33 -19.49 26.69
N THR A 369 24.27 -18.23 26.23
CA THR A 369 23.09 -17.38 26.34
C THR A 369 22.24 -17.53 25.09
N TYR A 370 20.96 -17.80 25.25
CA TYR A 370 19.96 -17.87 24.21
C TYR A 370 19.02 -16.69 24.28
N TYR A 371 18.66 -16.17 23.13
CA TYR A 371 17.75 -15.04 22.95
C TYR A 371 16.52 -15.49 22.17
N TYR A 372 15.34 -15.26 22.70
CA TYR A 372 14.08 -15.65 22.09
C TYR A 372 13.25 -14.45 21.74
N GLN A 373 12.57 -14.50 20.62
CA GLN A 373 11.53 -13.55 20.25
C GLN A 373 10.32 -14.28 19.71
N ILE A 374 9.14 -13.85 20.09
CA ILE A 374 7.87 -14.50 19.79
C ILE A 374 6.96 -13.52 19.05
N ARG A 375 6.27 -13.94 18.00
CA ARG A 375 5.20 -13.16 17.37
C ARG A 375 3.92 -13.95 17.25
N ALA A 376 2.81 -13.24 17.36
CA ALA A 376 1.48 -13.77 17.14
C ALA A 376 1.21 -13.98 15.64
N ILE A 377 0.51 -15.06 15.31
CA ILE A 377 0.01 -15.38 13.98
C ILE A 377 -1.51 -15.55 14.06
N LYS A 378 -2.23 -14.99 13.10
CA LYS A 378 -3.64 -15.31 12.84
C LYS A 378 -3.77 -15.86 11.44
N THR A 379 -4.11 -17.13 11.31
CA THR A 379 -4.44 -17.74 10.02
C THR A 379 -5.91 -17.45 9.69
N SER A 380 -6.19 -16.99 8.46
CA SER A 380 -7.53 -16.69 7.98
C SER A 380 -7.59 -17.03 6.48
N GLY A 381 -8.36 -18.05 6.11
CA GLY A 381 -8.34 -18.60 4.76
C GLY A 381 -6.91 -18.99 4.34
N ASN A 382 -6.51 -18.65 3.12
CA ASN A 382 -5.16 -18.95 2.60
C ASN A 382 -4.07 -17.95 3.04
N GLY A 383 -4.33 -17.09 4.02
CA GLY A 383 -3.41 -16.02 4.41
C GLY A 383 -3.08 -16.00 5.89
N LYS A 384 -1.83 -15.63 6.21
CA LYS A 384 -1.35 -15.42 7.57
C LYS A 384 -1.25 -13.92 7.85
N ASN A 385 -1.68 -13.51 9.03
CA ASN A 385 -1.50 -12.18 9.60
C ASN A 385 -0.49 -12.30 10.74
N TYR A 386 0.43 -11.35 10.85
CA TYR A 386 1.51 -11.38 11.83
C TYR A 386 1.44 -10.15 12.74
N GLY A 387 1.72 -10.37 14.03
CA GLY A 387 2.11 -9.32 14.95
C GLY A 387 3.61 -9.01 14.83
N SER A 388 4.07 -7.97 15.50
CA SER A 388 5.51 -7.74 15.69
C SER A 388 6.07 -8.78 16.65
N TYR A 389 7.37 -9.04 16.54
CA TYR A 389 8.06 -9.85 17.53
C TYR A 389 8.07 -9.14 18.89
N SER A 390 8.05 -9.94 19.97
CA SER A 390 8.21 -9.50 21.36
C SER A 390 9.55 -8.80 21.57
N ASP A 391 9.71 -8.19 22.73
CA ASP A 391 11.04 -7.90 23.27
C ASP A 391 11.80 -9.21 23.43
N VAL A 392 13.11 -9.09 23.52
CA VAL A 392 13.99 -10.27 23.63
C VAL A 392 13.85 -10.87 25.03
N ALA A 393 13.44 -12.14 25.09
CA ALA A 393 13.57 -12.94 26.30
C ALA A 393 14.95 -13.59 26.30
N THR A 394 15.70 -13.39 27.35
CA THR A 394 17.08 -13.91 27.49
C THR A 394 17.07 -15.11 28.41
N LEU A 395 17.76 -16.17 28.03
CA LEU A 395 18.03 -17.35 28.84
C LEU A 395 19.53 -17.62 28.83
N SER A 396 20.15 -17.54 29.98
CA SER A 396 21.53 -18.07 30.16
C SER A 396 21.42 -19.51 30.68
N MET A 397 21.96 -20.46 29.94
CA MET A 397 22.05 -21.85 30.41
C MET A 397 23.02 -21.88 31.59
N GLY A 398 22.56 -22.37 32.71
CA GLY A 398 23.31 -22.39 33.93
C GLY A 398 24.65 -23.14 33.76
N TYR A 399 25.69 -22.66 34.47
CA TYR A 399 27.00 -23.33 34.50
C TYR A 399 26.89 -24.56 35.35
N LYS A 400 26.91 -25.77 34.75
CA LYS A 400 26.82 -27.04 35.49
C LYS A 400 28.01 -27.20 36.46
N ILE A 401 27.74 -27.61 37.67
CA ILE A 401 28.77 -27.95 38.67
C ILE A 401 29.45 -29.28 38.31
N MET A 402 28.64 -30.29 37.92
CA MET A 402 29.13 -31.60 37.49
C MET A 402 29.61 -31.56 36.04
N GLY A 403 30.67 -32.31 35.71
CA GLY A 403 31.19 -32.50 34.37
C GLY A 403 32.72 -32.39 34.26
N ALA A 404 33.24 -32.51 33.05
CA ALA A 404 34.67 -32.33 32.77
C ALA A 404 35.05 -30.83 32.93
N SER A 405 36.21 -30.58 33.53
CA SER A 405 36.76 -29.21 33.68
C SER A 405 37.13 -28.61 32.34
N THR A 406 36.88 -27.30 32.20
CA THR A 406 37.23 -26.51 31.02
C THR A 406 38.39 -25.55 31.28
N VAL A 407 38.94 -25.57 32.48
CA VAL A 407 40.11 -24.80 32.93
C VAL A 407 41.07 -25.78 33.56
N ASN A 408 42.35 -25.67 33.23
CA ASN A 408 43.41 -26.53 33.78
C ASN A 408 44.10 -25.89 35.01
N ALA A 409 44.97 -26.63 35.68
CA ALA A 409 45.68 -26.17 36.88
C ALA A 409 46.54 -24.93 36.61
N ALA A 410 47.23 -24.84 35.46
CA ALA A 410 48.07 -23.70 35.11
C ALA A 410 47.24 -22.40 34.95
N GLN A 411 46.05 -22.48 34.33
CA GLN A 411 45.14 -21.35 34.20
C GLN A 411 44.60 -20.86 35.56
N MET A 412 44.28 -21.81 36.46
CA MET A 412 43.86 -21.47 37.84
C MET A 412 44.98 -20.79 38.61
N ALA A 413 46.20 -21.27 38.54
CA ALA A 413 47.38 -20.69 39.18
C ALA A 413 47.68 -19.29 38.60
N ALA A 414 47.59 -19.09 37.28
CA ALA A 414 47.76 -17.82 36.63
C ALA A 414 46.67 -16.80 37.10
N TYR A 415 45.39 -17.26 37.14
CA TYR A 415 44.32 -16.45 37.69
C TYR A 415 44.53 -16.05 39.14
N TYR A 416 45.01 -16.97 39.98
CA TYR A 416 45.36 -16.65 41.38
C TYR A 416 46.46 -15.56 41.44
N ARG A 417 47.55 -15.73 40.69
CA ARG A 417 48.65 -14.76 40.63
C ARG A 417 48.19 -13.37 40.20
N SER A 418 47.22 -13.32 39.28
CA SER A 418 46.63 -12.03 38.81
C SER A 418 45.87 -11.29 39.89
N SER A 419 45.51 -11.96 40.99
CA SER A 419 44.88 -11.30 42.14
C SER A 419 45.85 -10.46 42.98
N GLY A 420 47.16 -10.61 42.78
CA GLY A 420 48.19 -9.95 43.56
C GLY A 420 48.34 -10.51 45.00
N LYS A 421 47.63 -11.59 45.32
CA LYS A 421 47.69 -12.22 46.64
C LYS A 421 48.85 -13.22 46.76
N THR A 422 49.51 -13.20 47.92
CA THR A 422 50.61 -14.16 48.22
C THR A 422 50.04 -15.51 48.65
N PHE A 423 50.59 -16.57 48.11
CA PHE A 423 50.23 -17.94 48.51
C PHE A 423 50.81 -18.21 49.91
N PRO A 424 50.03 -18.74 50.89
CA PRO A 424 50.50 -19.01 52.25
C PRO A 424 51.37 -20.30 52.27
N ALA A 425 52.56 -20.23 51.69
CA ALA A 425 53.47 -21.36 51.59
C ALA A 425 54.01 -21.84 52.95
N ASP A 426 54.21 -20.91 53.88
CA ASP A 426 54.59 -21.16 55.27
C ASP A 426 53.61 -22.11 56.00
N ILE A 427 52.32 -22.04 55.66
CA ILE A 427 51.27 -22.89 56.24
C ILE A 427 51.08 -24.18 55.44
N TYR A 428 51.04 -24.07 54.11
CA TYR A 428 50.58 -25.18 53.28
C TYR A 428 51.70 -26.11 52.79
N ALA A 429 52.98 -25.70 52.80
CA ALA A 429 54.09 -26.57 52.39
C ALA A 429 54.15 -27.83 53.21
N SER A 430 54.10 -27.74 54.52
CA SER A 430 54.06 -28.88 55.43
C SER A 430 52.77 -29.70 55.39
N LYS A 431 51.72 -29.15 54.74
CA LYS A 431 50.38 -29.73 54.58
C LYS A 431 50.10 -30.24 53.15
N GLY A 432 51.14 -30.36 52.31
CA GLY A 432 51.08 -30.99 51.02
C GLY A 432 50.85 -30.14 49.82
N ALA A 433 51.06 -28.79 49.91
CA ALA A 433 51.07 -27.87 48.77
C ALA A 433 52.11 -26.75 49.03
N ALA A 434 53.30 -26.83 48.46
CA ALA A 434 54.37 -25.88 48.65
C ALA A 434 54.16 -24.54 47.89
N ASN A 435 53.35 -24.57 46.87
CA ASN A 435 53.06 -23.41 46.01
C ASN A 435 51.66 -23.52 45.40
N ILE A 436 51.21 -22.45 44.72
CA ILE A 436 49.88 -22.35 44.11
C ILE A 436 49.70 -23.36 42.95
N ASP A 437 50.78 -23.73 42.24
CA ASP A 437 50.68 -24.69 41.13
C ASP A 437 50.38 -26.09 41.67
N GLU A 438 51.02 -26.49 42.79
CA GLU A 438 50.72 -27.76 43.48
C GLU A 438 49.31 -27.75 44.07
N PHE A 439 48.90 -26.65 44.68
CA PHE A 439 47.53 -26.48 45.16
C PHE A 439 46.51 -26.68 44.07
N CYS A 440 46.67 -26.02 42.90
CA CYS A 440 45.77 -26.16 41.75
C CYS A 440 45.75 -27.55 41.15
N LYS A 441 46.88 -28.28 41.14
CA LYS A 441 46.93 -29.71 40.77
C LYS A 441 46.04 -30.53 41.69
N ILE A 442 46.12 -30.34 43.01
CA ILE A 442 45.26 -31.04 43.96
C ILE A 442 43.79 -30.72 43.73
N VAL A 443 43.46 -29.47 43.44
CA VAL A 443 42.09 -29.05 43.12
C VAL A 443 41.56 -29.83 41.90
N VAL A 444 42.35 -29.92 40.82
CA VAL A 444 41.94 -30.65 39.61
C VAL A 444 41.80 -32.16 39.89
N GLU A 445 42.72 -32.77 40.62
CA GLU A 445 42.67 -34.19 40.93
C GLU A 445 41.45 -34.56 41.78
N GLU A 446 41.17 -33.83 42.85
CA GLU A 446 40.05 -34.14 43.74
C GLU A 446 38.70 -33.84 43.08
N ALA A 447 38.60 -32.74 42.32
CA ALA A 447 37.40 -32.41 41.55
C ALA A 447 37.09 -33.45 40.48
N THR A 448 38.10 -33.86 39.68
CA THR A 448 37.97 -34.89 38.64
C THR A 448 37.54 -36.22 39.22
N ALA A 449 38.11 -36.61 40.35
CA ALA A 449 37.78 -37.87 41.04
C ALA A 449 36.28 -37.97 41.38
N GLU A 450 35.64 -36.89 41.77
CA GLU A 450 34.20 -36.83 42.09
C GLU A 450 33.32 -36.41 40.93
N GLY A 451 33.90 -36.05 39.76
CA GLY A 451 33.19 -35.61 38.58
C GLY A 451 32.67 -34.15 38.68
N VAL A 452 33.25 -33.38 39.58
CA VAL A 452 32.97 -31.94 39.75
C VAL A 452 33.93 -31.14 38.85
N ARG A 453 33.47 -30.03 38.30
CA ARG A 453 34.33 -29.11 37.52
C ARG A 453 35.30 -28.38 38.42
N ALA A 454 36.59 -28.55 38.18
CA ALA A 454 37.65 -27.98 39.03
C ALA A 454 37.61 -26.45 39.08
N GLU A 455 37.25 -25.81 37.98
CA GLU A 455 37.08 -24.34 37.92
C GLU A 455 35.95 -23.82 38.82
N VAL A 456 34.89 -24.59 39.04
CA VAL A 456 33.81 -24.23 39.98
C VAL A 456 34.31 -24.31 41.41
N LEU A 457 34.96 -25.40 41.74
CA LEU A 457 35.59 -25.60 43.05
C LEU A 457 36.61 -24.48 43.35
N PHE A 458 37.52 -24.21 42.41
CA PHE A 458 38.57 -23.22 42.62
C PHE A 458 38.02 -21.79 42.74
N ALA A 459 37.01 -21.42 41.91
CA ALA A 459 36.33 -20.16 42.03
C ALA A 459 35.70 -20.01 43.42
N GLN A 460 35.08 -21.08 43.93
CA GLN A 460 34.47 -21.09 45.26
C GLN A 460 35.52 -20.95 46.33
N ILE A 461 36.62 -21.71 46.29
CA ILE A 461 37.75 -21.56 47.22
C ILE A 461 38.24 -20.12 47.26
N CYS A 462 38.51 -19.52 46.10
CA CYS A 462 38.97 -18.14 46.04
C CYS A 462 37.96 -17.13 46.65
N LEU A 463 36.65 -17.36 46.42
CA LEU A 463 35.60 -16.48 46.95
C LEU A 463 35.46 -16.63 48.45
N GLU A 464 35.35 -17.86 48.97
CA GLU A 464 35.16 -18.13 50.41
C GLU A 464 36.35 -17.73 51.28
N THR A 465 37.56 -17.84 50.74
CA THR A 465 38.79 -17.55 51.51
C THR A 465 39.44 -16.23 51.18
N GLY A 466 38.83 -15.40 50.34
CA GLY A 466 39.45 -14.16 49.84
C GLY A 466 40.79 -14.41 49.16
N PHE A 467 40.88 -15.40 48.25
CA PHE A 467 42.12 -15.88 47.60
C PHE A 467 43.14 -16.40 48.63
N LEU A 468 42.71 -17.36 49.46
CA LEU A 468 43.52 -18.03 50.48
C LEU A 468 44.09 -17.10 51.58
N GLN A 469 43.57 -15.90 51.71
CA GLN A 469 44.01 -14.97 52.75
C GLN A 469 43.24 -15.16 54.06
N PHE A 470 42.04 -15.74 53.99
CA PHE A 470 41.11 -15.89 55.11
C PHE A 470 40.77 -14.53 55.76
N GLY A 471 40.35 -14.48 56.98
CA GLY A 471 40.02 -13.22 57.66
C GLY A 471 38.68 -13.26 58.41
N GLY A 472 38.04 -14.44 58.42
CA GLY A 472 36.84 -14.72 59.21
C GLY A 472 37.12 -15.72 60.33
N ASP A 473 36.08 -16.47 60.72
CA ASP A 473 36.11 -17.46 61.78
C ASP A 473 37.02 -18.69 61.45
N VAL A 474 37.25 -18.92 60.14
CA VAL A 474 38.12 -20.02 59.66
C VAL A 474 39.53 -19.48 59.43
N GLN A 475 40.53 -20.24 59.95
CA GLN A 475 41.95 -19.91 59.80
C GLN A 475 42.59 -20.78 58.70
N ALA A 476 43.62 -20.25 58.04
CA ALA A 476 44.35 -20.97 56.99
C ALA A 476 44.90 -22.31 57.48
N THR A 477 45.35 -22.42 58.72
CA THR A 477 45.84 -23.64 59.34
C THR A 477 44.86 -24.81 59.40
N GLN A 478 43.56 -24.51 59.31
CA GLN A 478 42.49 -25.52 59.34
C GLN A 478 42.32 -26.28 58.01
N CYS A 479 42.89 -25.82 56.89
CA CYS A 479 42.68 -26.34 55.56
C CYS A 479 41.20 -26.47 55.17
N ASN A 480 40.36 -25.57 55.70
CA ASN A 480 38.91 -25.55 55.44
C ASN A 480 38.59 -24.45 54.44
N PHE A 481 38.64 -24.82 53.15
CA PHE A 481 38.54 -23.88 52.03
C PHE A 481 37.12 -23.45 51.68
N GLY A 482 36.10 -24.11 52.24
CA GLY A 482 34.68 -23.80 52.00
C GLY A 482 33.90 -23.33 53.22
N GLY A 483 34.61 -23.05 54.35
CA GLY A 483 33.94 -22.62 55.59
C GLY A 483 33.03 -23.70 56.19
N LEU A 484 33.31 -25.00 55.89
CA LEU A 484 32.47 -26.09 56.36
C LEU A 484 32.36 -26.12 57.88
N GLY A 485 31.13 -26.07 58.41
CA GLY A 485 30.86 -26.11 59.82
C GLY A 485 31.03 -24.76 60.55
N ALA A 486 31.50 -23.71 59.88
CA ALA A 486 31.52 -22.37 60.44
C ALA A 486 30.08 -21.78 60.34
N THR A 487 29.56 -21.33 61.47
CA THR A 487 28.18 -20.78 61.57
C THR A 487 28.18 -19.28 61.93
N GLY A 488 29.31 -18.64 61.90
CA GLY A 488 29.52 -17.28 62.35
C GLY A 488 29.68 -17.16 63.87
N GLY A 489 29.93 -15.93 64.38
CA GLY A 489 30.03 -15.68 65.81
C GLY A 489 31.22 -16.32 66.53
N GLY A 490 32.35 -16.53 65.79
CA GLY A 490 33.56 -17.11 66.36
C GLY A 490 33.63 -18.64 66.26
N VAL A 491 32.67 -19.29 65.60
CA VAL A 491 32.70 -20.75 65.41
C VAL A 491 33.66 -21.10 64.28
N ALA A 492 34.82 -21.65 64.61
CA ALA A 492 35.94 -21.90 63.70
C ALA A 492 35.68 -22.95 62.59
N GLY A 493 34.57 -23.70 62.63
CA GLY A 493 34.24 -24.77 61.68
C GLY A 493 35.14 -25.97 61.75
N ASN A 494 35.14 -26.81 60.68
CA ASN A 494 35.89 -28.04 60.62
C ASN A 494 37.39 -27.83 60.41
N ILE A 495 38.23 -28.75 60.99
CA ILE A 495 39.67 -28.78 60.78
C ILE A 495 39.99 -30.02 59.94
N PHE A 496 40.79 -29.87 58.88
CA PHE A 496 41.27 -30.96 58.04
C PHE A 496 42.80 -31.12 58.19
N PRO A 497 43.32 -32.35 58.15
CA PRO A 497 44.73 -32.61 58.45
C PRO A 497 45.71 -32.06 57.41
N ASN A 498 45.28 -31.90 56.18
CA ASN A 498 46.10 -31.39 55.09
C ASN A 498 45.26 -30.76 53.98
N VAL A 499 45.93 -30.12 53.02
CA VAL A 499 45.32 -29.43 51.88
C VAL A 499 44.40 -30.34 51.06
N ARG A 500 44.87 -31.57 50.74
CA ARG A 500 44.12 -32.52 49.95
C ARG A 500 42.80 -32.93 50.60
N THR A 501 42.83 -33.22 51.89
CA THR A 501 41.62 -33.61 52.64
C THR A 501 40.62 -32.46 52.72
N GLY A 502 41.09 -31.23 52.95
CA GLY A 502 40.21 -30.06 52.97
C GLY A 502 39.57 -29.77 51.61
N ILE A 503 40.33 -29.86 50.52
CA ILE A 503 39.81 -29.73 49.15
C ILE A 503 38.80 -30.84 48.86
N ARG A 504 39.09 -32.13 49.22
CA ARG A 504 38.16 -33.25 49.07
C ARG A 504 36.84 -33.00 49.80
N ALA A 505 36.88 -32.52 51.03
CA ALA A 505 35.67 -32.23 51.80
C ALA A 505 34.78 -31.20 51.05
N GLN A 506 35.37 -30.15 50.54
CA GLN A 506 34.62 -29.14 49.79
C GLN A 506 34.07 -29.65 48.46
N VAL A 507 34.84 -30.49 47.70
CA VAL A 507 34.37 -31.17 46.49
C VAL A 507 33.15 -32.03 46.80
N GLN A 508 33.20 -32.81 47.87
CA GLN A 508 32.11 -33.71 48.27
C GLN A 508 30.87 -32.93 48.67
N HIS A 509 31.03 -31.81 49.40
CA HIS A 509 29.96 -30.94 49.76
C HIS A 509 29.31 -30.27 48.52
N LEU A 510 30.15 -29.81 47.60
CA LEU A 510 29.69 -29.21 46.34
C LEU A 510 28.96 -30.25 45.45
N LYS A 511 29.46 -31.50 45.39
CA LYS A 511 28.77 -32.63 44.73
C LYS A 511 27.42 -32.92 45.35
N ALA A 512 27.31 -32.80 46.69
CA ALA A 512 26.02 -33.00 47.36
C ALA A 512 24.97 -32.03 46.88
N TYR A 513 25.29 -30.74 46.71
CA TYR A 513 24.38 -29.75 46.12
C TYR A 513 24.05 -30.07 44.65
N ALA A 514 25.05 -30.51 43.88
CA ALA A 514 24.95 -30.63 42.43
C ALA A 514 24.28 -31.93 41.96
N SER A 515 24.34 -33.04 42.73
CA SER A 515 24.00 -34.38 42.27
C SER A 515 23.48 -35.29 43.37
N THR A 516 22.67 -36.25 43.01
CA THR A 516 22.25 -37.36 43.87
C THR A 516 23.15 -38.59 43.76
N GLU A 517 24.14 -38.57 42.85
CA GLU A 517 25.09 -39.67 42.65
C GLU A 517 25.96 -39.92 43.88
N PRO A 518 26.29 -41.15 44.21
CA PRO A 518 27.16 -41.47 45.34
C PRO A 518 28.56 -40.88 45.18
N LEU A 519 29.25 -40.69 46.31
CA LEU A 519 30.66 -40.31 46.31
C LEU A 519 31.50 -41.44 45.71
N LYS A 520 32.56 -41.07 44.99
CA LYS A 520 33.53 -42.02 44.42
C LYS A 520 34.69 -42.28 45.33
N ARG A 521 34.95 -41.45 46.34
CA ARG A 521 35.97 -41.58 47.39
C ARG A 521 35.30 -41.58 48.75
N ASN A 522 36.06 -42.13 49.75
CA ASN A 522 35.59 -42.07 51.13
C ASN A 522 35.21 -40.69 51.57
N CYS A 523 34.04 -40.57 52.23
CA CYS A 523 33.52 -39.31 52.70
C CYS A 523 34.40 -38.75 53.83
N VAL A 524 34.90 -37.55 53.59
CA VAL A 524 35.65 -36.74 54.59
C VAL A 524 34.88 -35.48 54.97
N ASP A 525 33.78 -35.19 54.31
CA ASP A 525 32.87 -34.11 54.63
C ASP A 525 31.79 -34.60 55.62
N ASN A 526 31.96 -34.28 56.90
CA ASN A 526 30.99 -34.64 57.93
C ASN A 526 29.64 -33.92 57.79
N ARG A 527 29.58 -32.86 56.99
CA ARG A 527 28.35 -32.10 56.70
C ARG A 527 27.61 -32.61 55.45
N PHE A 528 28.18 -33.54 54.66
CA PHE A 528 27.60 -34.07 53.44
C PHE A 528 26.15 -34.55 53.61
N LYS A 529 25.81 -35.19 54.71
CA LYS A 529 24.51 -35.75 55.02
C LYS A 529 23.42 -34.68 55.27
N TYR A 530 23.79 -33.43 55.52
CA TYR A 530 22.85 -32.36 55.82
C TYR A 530 22.46 -31.56 54.56
N VAL A 531 23.10 -31.82 53.42
CA VAL A 531 22.77 -31.13 52.17
C VAL A 531 21.56 -31.79 51.50
N ALA A 532 20.61 -30.95 51.06
CA ALA A 532 19.51 -31.40 50.19
C ALA A 532 20.13 -31.80 48.81
N ARG A 533 20.28 -33.10 48.62
CA ARG A 533 21.00 -33.66 47.45
C ARG A 533 20.41 -33.21 46.13
N GLY A 534 21.26 -32.75 45.20
CA GLY A 534 20.87 -32.38 43.83
C GLY A 534 20.06 -31.09 43.70
N CYS A 535 19.93 -30.30 44.77
CA CYS A 535 19.10 -29.08 44.76
C CYS A 535 19.69 -27.91 43.95
N ALA A 536 21.00 -27.94 43.65
CA ALA A 536 21.71 -26.92 42.92
C ALA A 536 22.64 -27.50 41.84
N PRO A 537 22.14 -28.07 40.73
CA PRO A 537 22.97 -28.64 39.66
C PRO A 537 23.75 -27.59 38.88
N TYR A 538 23.37 -26.30 39.01
CA TYR A 538 24.01 -25.17 38.37
C TYR A 538 24.68 -24.25 39.39
N VAL A 539 25.83 -23.67 39.02
CA VAL A 539 26.59 -22.74 39.87
C VAL A 539 25.74 -21.55 40.33
N GLU A 540 24.90 -21.01 39.45
CA GLU A 540 24.02 -19.90 39.76
C GLU A 540 23.01 -20.22 40.86
N TRP A 541 22.66 -21.50 41.04
CA TRP A 541 21.73 -21.99 42.07
C TRP A 541 22.38 -22.23 43.43
N LEU A 542 23.69 -22.03 43.56
CA LEU A 542 24.37 -22.07 44.86
C LEU A 542 23.98 -20.89 45.77
N GLY A 543 23.49 -19.77 45.17
CA GLY A 543 22.84 -18.70 45.92
C GLY A 543 21.40 -19.08 46.26
N ILE A 544 21.02 -19.14 47.52
CA ILE A 544 19.65 -19.46 47.99
C ILE A 544 18.60 -18.59 47.34
N PRO A 545 18.74 -17.22 47.26
CA PRO A 545 17.75 -16.34 46.62
C PRO A 545 17.63 -16.55 45.09
N ASP A 546 18.63 -17.13 44.47
CA ASP A 546 18.71 -17.34 43.02
C ASP A 546 18.28 -18.75 42.60
N ASN A 547 18.10 -19.65 43.57
CA ASN A 547 17.72 -21.05 43.37
C ASN A 547 16.20 -21.19 43.36
N PRO A 548 15.58 -21.77 42.31
CA PRO A 548 14.12 -21.96 42.25
C PRO A 548 13.54 -22.80 43.40
N THR A 549 14.35 -23.63 44.06
CA THR A 549 13.92 -24.46 45.19
C THR A 549 14.11 -23.76 46.54
N GLY A 550 14.71 -22.57 46.58
CA GLY A 550 15.03 -21.86 47.81
C GLY A 550 16.11 -22.57 48.67
N LYS A 551 16.92 -23.44 48.06
CA LYS A 551 18.01 -24.19 48.74
C LYS A 551 19.31 -23.89 48.00
N GLY A 552 20.40 -23.77 48.73
CA GLY A 552 21.69 -23.43 48.15
C GLY A 552 22.81 -23.38 49.17
N TRP A 553 24.00 -23.01 48.74
CA TRP A 553 25.19 -22.86 49.58
C TRP A 553 25.18 -21.58 50.38
N ALA A 554 24.91 -20.45 49.73
CA ALA A 554 25.06 -19.12 50.33
C ALA A 554 23.74 -18.33 50.37
N ALA A 555 23.52 -17.56 51.44
CA ALA A 555 22.37 -16.66 51.59
C ALA A 555 22.47 -15.39 50.70
N ALA A 556 23.63 -15.08 50.17
CA ALA A 556 23.87 -13.90 49.35
C ALA A 556 23.26 -14.03 47.94
N LYS A 557 22.44 -13.04 47.54
CA LYS A 557 21.96 -12.94 46.16
C LYS A 557 23.12 -12.70 45.21
N GLY A 558 23.09 -13.38 44.06
CA GLY A 558 24.12 -13.26 43.03
C GLY A 558 25.40 -14.05 43.32
N TYR A 559 25.44 -14.84 44.40
CA TYR A 559 26.61 -15.64 44.77
C TYR A 559 27.12 -16.51 43.61
N GLY A 560 26.26 -17.33 43.05
CA GLY A 560 26.62 -18.21 41.94
C GLY A 560 27.01 -17.46 40.67
N TYR A 561 26.38 -16.33 40.38
CA TYR A 561 26.77 -15.46 39.27
C TYR A 561 28.17 -14.89 39.41
N ASN A 562 28.60 -14.56 40.67
CA ASN A 562 29.99 -14.18 40.93
C ASN A 562 30.97 -15.30 40.61
N LEU A 563 30.65 -16.54 40.99
CA LEU A 563 31.47 -17.71 40.64
C LEU A 563 31.58 -17.87 39.11
N VAL A 564 30.47 -17.78 38.37
CA VAL A 564 30.49 -17.87 36.93
C VAL A 564 31.35 -16.77 36.30
N ARG A 565 31.32 -15.55 36.84
CA ARG A 565 32.18 -14.44 36.41
C ARG A 565 33.66 -14.76 36.63
N MET A 566 34.02 -15.30 37.79
CA MET A 566 35.40 -15.70 38.14
C MET A 566 35.88 -16.82 37.20
N ILE A 567 35.03 -17.82 36.90
CA ILE A 567 35.33 -18.88 35.95
C ILE A 567 35.60 -18.30 34.56
N GLY A 568 34.78 -17.32 34.12
CA GLY A 568 34.98 -16.62 32.86
C GLY A 568 36.31 -15.84 32.78
N LEU A 569 36.79 -15.34 33.90
CA LEU A 569 38.13 -14.71 33.99
C LEU A 569 39.24 -15.74 33.90
N MET A 570 39.17 -16.88 34.66
CA MET A 570 40.14 -17.95 34.62
C MET A 570 40.40 -18.49 33.19
N LYS A 571 39.35 -18.55 32.34
CA LYS A 571 39.46 -19.02 30.95
C LYS A 571 40.28 -18.10 30.05
N LYS A 572 40.65 -16.92 30.48
CA LYS A 572 41.44 -15.96 29.71
C LYS A 572 42.95 -16.17 29.85
N TYR A 573 43.35 -16.95 30.82
CA TYR A 573 44.71 -17.39 31.07
C TYR A 573 44.94 -18.80 30.49
#